data_b0d3832b2d182ff70be0340a16167ca8
#
_entry.id   b0d3832b2d182ff70be0340a16167ca8
#
_cell.length_a   1.000
_cell.length_b   1.000
_cell.length_c   1.000
_cell.angle_alpha   90.00
_cell.angle_beta   90.00
_cell.angle_gamma   90.00
#
_symmetry.space_group_name_H-M   'P 1'
#
loop_
_entity.id
_entity.type
_entity.pdbx_description
1 polymer ?
#
loop_
_entity_poly.entity_id
_entity_poly.type
_entity_poly.pdbx_seq_one_letter_code
_entity_poly.pdbx_strand_id
1 'polypeptide(L)'
;TRLDAKGWDAALTPPLILGGYVYVASGQFIYKMDKNTGDIVQTSERMSGNMQYAMIPLAYAEGMLFAQIGGGQIQALSATTLKSLWISEKLGGQTLSPITYKNGYIYTGTWNSDTTPGSYFCLSATDEDPSKGNEIKYCTWKYDHKGGFYWAGAYASENYLVFGSDDGAGDAYTSILYSVNTHTGQLIDKRTDLIGDIRSTITYNNGYVYFTTKGGYLYRVAMNADGTFGAVAGYNLGGAATSTPVVYKNRIYVGVCGTGGQY
;
A
#
# COMPACT_ATOMS: atom_id res chain seq x y z
N THR A 1 -3.21 26.98 -6.67
CA THR A 1 -4.40 26.81 -5.79
C THR A 1 -3.95 26.37 -4.40
N ARG A 2 -4.51 26.93 -3.35
CA ARG A 2 -4.30 26.53 -1.96
C ARG A 2 -5.48 25.70 -1.51
N LEU A 3 -5.22 24.51 -0.98
CA LEU A 3 -6.20 23.68 -0.31
C LEU A 3 -6.07 23.88 1.21
N ASP A 4 -7.18 24.12 1.88
CA ASP A 4 -7.19 24.33 3.35
C ASP A 4 -7.07 23.00 4.08
N ALA A 5 -5.84 22.49 4.14
CA ALA A 5 -5.52 21.31 4.94
C ALA A 5 -5.19 21.74 6.39
N LYS A 6 -5.86 21.16 7.37
CA LYS A 6 -5.62 21.41 8.80
C LYS A 6 -5.40 20.11 9.55
N GLY A 7 -4.27 20.02 10.27
CA GLY A 7 -3.90 18.85 11.06
C GLY A 7 -3.41 17.67 10.19
N TRP A 8 -3.09 16.57 10.85
CA TRP A 8 -2.55 15.38 10.22
C TRP A 8 -3.54 14.70 9.26
N ASP A 9 -4.82 14.65 9.64
CA ASP A 9 -5.89 14.01 8.85
C ASP A 9 -6.29 14.83 7.63
N ALA A 10 -5.85 16.07 7.53
CA ALA A 10 -6.15 16.98 6.44
C ALA A 10 -4.96 17.30 5.54
N ALA A 11 -3.80 16.66 5.79
CA ALA A 11 -2.64 16.82 4.93
C ALA A 11 -2.94 16.26 3.53
N LEU A 12 -2.30 16.84 2.51
CA LEU A 12 -2.47 16.43 1.12
C LEU A 12 -1.75 15.10 0.86
N THR A 13 -2.42 14.19 0.19
CA THR A 13 -1.75 12.98 -0.33
C THR A 13 -0.73 13.34 -1.41
N PRO A 14 0.27 12.47 -1.66
CA PRO A 14 1.07 12.58 -2.86
C PRO A 14 0.18 12.66 -4.11
N PRO A 15 0.54 13.49 -5.11
CA PRO A 15 -0.28 13.71 -6.28
C PRO A 15 -0.32 12.48 -7.19
N LEU A 16 -1.50 12.12 -7.65
CA LEU A 16 -1.72 11.15 -8.71
C LEU A 16 -2.03 11.90 -10.01
N ILE A 17 -1.26 11.64 -11.06
CA ILE A 17 -1.43 12.32 -12.36
C ILE A 17 -2.10 11.35 -13.35
N LEU A 18 -3.26 11.73 -13.85
CA LEU A 18 -3.99 10.98 -14.87
C LEU A 18 -4.35 11.93 -16.04
N GLY A 19 -3.71 11.72 -17.18
CA GLY A 19 -3.90 12.57 -18.35
C GLY A 19 -3.59 14.04 -18.11
N GLY A 20 -4.57 14.90 -18.26
CA GLY A 20 -4.48 16.34 -18.04
C GLY A 20 -4.73 16.80 -16.61
N TYR A 21 -4.93 15.88 -15.66
CA TYR A 21 -5.37 16.21 -14.31
C TYR A 21 -4.45 15.68 -13.23
N VAL A 22 -4.43 16.39 -12.11
CA VAL A 22 -3.80 15.98 -10.85
C VAL A 22 -4.91 15.69 -9.84
N TYR A 23 -4.81 14.55 -9.18
CA TYR A 23 -5.73 14.16 -8.11
C TYR A 23 -4.97 14.14 -6.79
N VAL A 24 -5.53 14.79 -5.79
CA VAL A 24 -5.05 14.78 -4.40
C VAL A 24 -6.24 14.60 -3.47
N ALA A 25 -6.02 13.92 -2.35
CA ALA A 25 -7.02 13.84 -1.31
C ALA A 25 -6.57 14.63 -0.07
N SER A 26 -7.53 15.20 0.64
CA SER A 26 -7.33 15.87 1.93
C SER A 26 -8.59 15.74 2.78
N GLY A 27 -8.43 15.28 4.01
CA GLY A 27 -9.57 15.01 4.89
C GLY A 27 -10.54 14.01 4.26
N GLN A 28 -11.76 14.44 4.00
CA GLN A 28 -12.83 13.61 3.42
C GLN A 28 -13.13 13.92 1.94
N PHE A 29 -12.21 14.60 1.24
CA PHE A 29 -12.45 14.99 -0.15
C PHE A 29 -11.27 14.65 -1.05
N ILE A 30 -11.58 14.29 -2.29
CA ILE A 30 -10.63 14.21 -3.41
C ILE A 30 -10.84 15.43 -4.29
N TYR A 31 -9.73 16.08 -4.66
CA TYR A 31 -9.70 17.23 -5.55
C TYR A 31 -9.08 16.81 -6.88
N LYS A 32 -9.79 17.10 -7.97
CA LYS A 32 -9.30 17.00 -9.34
C LYS A 32 -8.92 18.38 -9.82
N MET A 33 -7.70 18.55 -10.25
CA MET A 33 -7.12 19.83 -10.63
C MET A 33 -6.59 19.76 -12.05
N ASP A 34 -6.72 20.86 -12.80
CA ASP A 34 -6.02 20.99 -14.09
C ASP A 34 -4.51 20.97 -13.86
N LYS A 35 -3.80 20.14 -14.59
CA LYS A 35 -2.36 19.94 -14.42
C LYS A 35 -1.53 21.19 -14.77
N ASN A 36 -2.00 22.02 -15.68
CA ASN A 36 -1.25 23.17 -16.19
C ASN A 36 -1.53 24.44 -15.37
N THR A 37 -2.77 24.66 -14.94
CA THR A 37 -3.16 25.86 -14.20
C THR A 37 -3.18 25.66 -12.69
N GLY A 38 -3.36 24.42 -12.22
CA GLY A 38 -3.55 24.12 -10.82
C GLY A 38 -4.95 24.46 -10.28
N ASP A 39 -5.90 24.80 -11.17
CA ASP A 39 -7.26 25.09 -10.76
C ASP A 39 -8.03 23.84 -10.40
N ILE A 40 -8.84 23.90 -9.34
CA ILE A 40 -9.75 22.82 -8.99
C ILE A 40 -10.88 22.80 -10.00
N VAL A 41 -10.96 21.72 -10.78
CA VAL A 41 -12.03 21.53 -11.77
C VAL A 41 -13.18 20.70 -11.21
N GLN A 42 -12.92 19.90 -10.16
CA GLN A 42 -13.94 19.10 -9.49
C GLN A 42 -13.51 18.73 -8.09
N THR A 43 -14.46 18.66 -7.16
CA THR A 43 -14.31 18.12 -5.81
C THR A 43 -15.23 16.91 -5.67
N SER A 44 -14.77 15.85 -4.99
CA SER A 44 -15.58 14.66 -4.77
C SER A 44 -16.77 14.93 -3.85
N GLU A 45 -17.71 14.01 -3.82
CA GLU A 45 -18.60 13.84 -2.66
C GLU A 45 -17.76 13.62 -1.40
N ARG A 46 -18.36 13.91 -0.25
CA ARG A 46 -17.74 13.67 1.04
C ARG A 46 -17.56 12.17 1.24
N MET A 47 -16.32 11.72 1.40
CA MET A 47 -16.01 10.33 1.71
C MET A 47 -16.55 9.93 3.09
N SER A 48 -16.75 8.64 3.30
CA SER A 48 -17.26 8.07 4.54
C SER A 48 -16.31 8.17 5.72
N GLY A 49 -15.03 8.39 5.47
CA GLY A 49 -13.99 8.60 6.48
C GLY A 49 -12.91 9.56 5.99
N ASN A 50 -12.11 10.05 6.91
CA ASN A 50 -10.91 10.83 6.58
C ASN A 50 -9.87 9.91 5.91
N MET A 51 -9.09 10.47 4.99
CA MET A 51 -7.87 9.82 4.53
C MET A 51 -6.99 9.45 5.73
N GLN A 52 -6.50 8.24 5.69
CA GLN A 52 -5.67 7.72 6.77
C GLN A 52 -4.21 8.08 6.51
N TYR A 53 -3.74 9.20 6.99
CA TYR A 53 -2.42 9.78 6.75
C TYR A 53 -2.11 10.17 5.29
N ALA A 54 -1.59 11.36 5.13
CA ALA A 54 -1.31 11.96 3.83
C ALA A 54 -0.11 11.38 3.07
N MET A 55 0.57 10.38 3.61
CA MET A 55 1.79 9.84 2.99
C MET A 55 1.53 8.78 1.91
N ILE A 56 0.30 8.29 1.80
CA ILE A 56 -0.05 7.25 0.84
C ILE A 56 -0.84 7.87 -0.31
N PRO A 57 -0.38 7.72 -1.57
CA PRO A 57 -1.10 8.25 -2.71
C PRO A 57 -2.42 7.51 -2.91
N LEU A 58 -3.36 8.19 -3.59
CA LEU A 58 -4.50 7.51 -4.18
C LEU A 58 -4.00 6.46 -5.17
N ALA A 59 -4.59 5.27 -5.17
CA ALA A 59 -4.38 4.31 -6.25
C ALA A 59 -5.41 4.50 -7.36
N TYR A 60 -5.05 4.10 -8.58
CA TYR A 60 -5.94 4.17 -9.74
C TYR A 60 -5.87 2.87 -10.54
N ALA A 61 -7.04 2.32 -10.85
CA ALA A 61 -7.19 1.26 -11.83
C ALA A 61 -8.63 1.28 -12.39
N GLU A 62 -8.79 0.89 -13.64
CA GLU A 62 -10.07 0.66 -14.31
C GLU A 62 -11.08 1.82 -14.18
N GLY A 63 -10.60 3.06 -14.23
CA GLY A 63 -11.45 4.25 -14.11
C GLY A 63 -11.83 4.61 -12.68
N MET A 64 -11.31 3.91 -11.68
CA MET A 64 -11.58 4.12 -10.27
C MET A 64 -10.37 4.67 -9.52
N LEU A 65 -10.63 5.55 -8.56
CA LEU A 65 -9.70 5.99 -7.54
C LEU A 65 -9.97 5.23 -6.24
N PHE A 66 -8.93 4.70 -5.64
CA PHE A 66 -9.03 4.01 -4.35
C PHE A 66 -8.41 4.88 -3.27
N ALA A 67 -9.22 5.24 -2.29
CA ALA A 67 -8.84 6.06 -1.15
C ALA A 67 -8.80 5.21 0.13
N GLN A 68 -7.69 5.29 0.85
CA GLN A 68 -7.51 4.64 2.13
C GLN A 68 -8.07 5.54 3.24
N ILE A 69 -9.18 5.13 3.84
CA ILE A 69 -9.89 5.91 4.86
C ILE A 69 -9.83 5.24 6.23
N GLY A 70 -10.20 5.98 7.27
CA GLY A 70 -10.15 5.51 8.65
C GLY A 70 -10.95 4.23 8.90
N GLY A 71 -10.56 3.49 9.94
CA GLY A 71 -11.21 2.24 10.32
C GLY A 71 -10.77 1.01 9.52
N GLY A 72 -9.65 1.10 8.82
CA GLY A 72 -9.16 -0.01 7.99
C GLY A 72 -10.00 -0.22 6.73
N GLN A 73 -10.51 0.85 6.14
CA GLN A 73 -11.39 0.78 4.97
C GLN A 73 -10.75 1.39 3.71
N ILE A 74 -11.20 0.88 2.57
CA ILE A 74 -10.97 1.46 1.25
C ILE A 74 -12.30 1.99 0.72
N GLN A 75 -12.29 3.20 0.17
CA GLN A 75 -13.41 3.72 -0.60
C GLN A 75 -12.99 3.88 -2.06
N ALA A 76 -13.78 3.33 -2.97
CA ALA A 76 -13.62 3.51 -4.39
C ALA A 76 -14.51 4.64 -4.90
N LEU A 77 -13.96 5.51 -5.73
CA LEU A 77 -14.68 6.58 -6.40
C LEU A 77 -14.39 6.53 -7.90
N SER A 78 -15.37 6.90 -8.70
CA SER A 78 -15.16 7.09 -10.13
C SER A 78 -14.13 8.20 -10.39
N ALA A 79 -13.08 7.93 -11.14
CA ALA A 79 -12.10 8.96 -11.51
C ALA A 79 -12.67 10.05 -12.44
N THR A 80 -13.79 9.78 -13.10
CA THR A 80 -14.46 10.73 -13.98
C THR A 80 -15.43 11.63 -13.23
N THR A 81 -16.32 11.03 -12.41
CA THR A 81 -17.40 11.77 -11.73
C THR A 81 -17.09 12.12 -10.29
N LEU A 82 -16.04 11.53 -9.70
CA LEU A 82 -15.66 11.62 -8.29
C LEU A 82 -16.80 11.21 -7.32
N LYS A 83 -17.78 10.48 -7.81
CA LYS A 83 -18.82 9.88 -6.99
C LYS A 83 -18.33 8.57 -6.40
N SER A 84 -18.78 8.26 -5.19
CA SER A 84 -18.50 6.99 -4.54
C SER A 84 -19.17 5.83 -5.28
N LEU A 85 -18.43 4.74 -5.43
CA LEU A 85 -18.90 3.50 -6.03
C LEU A 85 -19.17 2.46 -4.93
N TRP A 86 -18.16 2.13 -4.15
CA TRP A 86 -18.28 1.18 -3.05
C TRP A 86 -17.32 1.52 -1.90
N ILE A 87 -17.57 0.91 -0.73
CA ILE A 87 -16.73 1.03 0.46
C ILE A 87 -16.46 -0.38 0.97
N SER A 88 -15.19 -0.69 1.31
CA SER A 88 -14.87 -1.99 1.90
C SER A 88 -15.51 -2.15 3.29
N GLU A 89 -15.66 -3.39 3.73
CA GLU A 89 -15.90 -3.70 5.14
C GLU A 89 -14.84 -3.06 6.04
N LYS A 90 -15.15 -2.91 7.31
CA LYS A 90 -14.18 -2.42 8.31
C LYS A 90 -13.28 -3.55 8.76
N LEU A 91 -11.98 -3.44 8.49
CA LEU A 91 -10.97 -4.40 8.94
C LEU A 91 -10.29 -4.00 10.25
N GLY A 92 -10.59 -2.81 10.74
CA GLY A 92 -9.95 -2.23 11.92
C GLY A 92 -8.57 -1.67 11.62
N GLY A 93 -8.04 -0.88 12.56
CA GLY A 93 -6.72 -0.26 12.42
C GLY A 93 -6.64 0.79 11.34
N GLN A 94 -5.46 0.91 10.77
CA GLN A 94 -5.08 1.91 9.78
C GLN A 94 -4.68 1.25 8.48
N THR A 95 -5.22 1.69 7.36
CA THR A 95 -4.78 1.30 6.01
C THR A 95 -3.58 2.14 5.62
N LEU A 96 -2.39 1.65 5.88
CA LEU A 96 -1.14 2.38 5.65
C LEU A 96 -0.28 1.77 4.54
N SER A 97 -0.60 0.58 4.06
CA SER A 97 0.14 -0.06 2.98
C SER A 97 -0.31 0.47 1.63
N PRO A 98 0.61 0.83 0.72
CA PRO A 98 0.23 1.20 -0.64
C PRO A 98 -0.64 0.14 -1.32
N ILE A 99 -1.67 0.57 -2.03
CA ILE A 99 -2.55 -0.33 -2.77
C ILE A 99 -1.84 -0.83 -4.03
N THR A 100 -1.77 -2.13 -4.20
CA THR A 100 -1.32 -2.80 -5.42
C THR A 100 -2.54 -3.29 -6.19
N TYR A 101 -2.60 -3.01 -7.49
CA TYR A 101 -3.64 -3.52 -8.39
C TYR A 101 -3.09 -4.62 -9.31
N LYS A 102 -3.85 -5.67 -9.50
CA LYS A 102 -3.57 -6.72 -10.50
C LYS A 102 -4.87 -7.40 -10.93
N ASN A 103 -5.13 -7.42 -12.23
CA ASN A 103 -6.20 -8.22 -12.87
C ASN A 103 -7.59 -8.10 -12.21
N GLY A 104 -8.07 -6.88 -11.98
CA GLY A 104 -9.38 -6.65 -11.38
C GLY A 104 -9.42 -6.76 -9.86
N TYR A 105 -8.27 -6.90 -9.19
CA TYR A 105 -8.17 -6.97 -7.74
C TYR A 105 -7.20 -5.94 -7.19
N ILE A 106 -7.49 -5.44 -6.00
CA ILE A 106 -6.59 -4.60 -5.21
C ILE A 106 -6.15 -5.34 -3.95
N TYR A 107 -4.92 -5.09 -3.56
CA TYR A 107 -4.26 -5.69 -2.40
C TYR A 107 -3.65 -4.60 -1.54
N THR A 108 -3.87 -4.66 -0.24
CA THR A 108 -3.28 -3.73 0.72
C THR A 108 -3.32 -4.32 2.13
N GLY A 109 -2.69 -3.65 3.08
CA GLY A 109 -2.60 -4.13 4.46
C GLY A 109 -3.03 -3.09 5.49
N THR A 110 -3.43 -3.57 6.67
CA THR A 110 -3.72 -2.75 7.84
C THR A 110 -2.69 -2.96 8.93
N TRP A 111 -2.50 -1.93 9.73
CA TRP A 111 -1.76 -1.97 10.98
C TRP A 111 -2.66 -1.47 12.12
N ASN A 112 -2.75 -2.20 13.22
CA ASN A 112 -3.51 -1.81 14.40
C ASN A 112 -2.59 -1.28 15.50
N SER A 113 -1.67 -2.15 15.92
CA SER A 113 -0.64 -1.88 16.94
C SER A 113 0.39 -3.00 16.91
N ASP A 114 1.45 -2.89 17.68
CA ASP A 114 2.47 -3.94 17.82
C ASP A 114 1.92 -5.25 18.42
N THR A 115 0.77 -5.20 19.06
CA THR A 115 0.18 -6.37 19.75
C THR A 115 -1.12 -6.87 19.14
N THR A 116 -1.82 -6.04 18.38
CA THR A 116 -3.09 -6.38 17.73
C THR A 116 -2.85 -6.74 16.28
N PRO A 117 -3.29 -7.93 15.81
CA PRO A 117 -3.09 -8.32 14.42
C PRO A 117 -3.65 -7.31 13.42
N GLY A 118 -2.94 -7.09 12.33
CA GLY A 118 -3.43 -6.45 11.12
C GLY A 118 -3.67 -7.49 10.04
N SER A 119 -4.38 -7.11 8.99
CA SER A 119 -4.71 -7.99 7.87
C SER A 119 -4.08 -7.48 6.58
N TYR A 120 -3.46 -8.35 5.80
CA TYR A 120 -3.26 -8.13 4.37
C TYR A 120 -4.44 -8.74 3.63
N PHE A 121 -5.06 -7.99 2.71
CA PHE A 121 -6.35 -8.40 2.16
C PHE A 121 -6.47 -8.08 0.67
N CYS A 122 -7.41 -8.78 0.04
CA CYS A 122 -7.79 -8.65 -1.36
C CYS A 122 -9.24 -8.22 -1.48
N LEU A 123 -9.47 -7.25 -2.36
CA LEU A 123 -10.81 -6.82 -2.76
C LEU A 123 -10.92 -6.87 -4.28
N SER A 124 -12.09 -7.29 -4.79
CA SER A 124 -12.43 -7.05 -6.20
C SER A 124 -12.47 -5.53 -6.45
N ALA A 125 -11.88 -5.08 -7.55
CA ALA A 125 -11.96 -3.68 -7.96
C ALA A 125 -13.29 -3.36 -8.69
N THR A 126 -14.09 -4.37 -9.03
CA THR A 126 -15.33 -4.20 -9.79
C THR A 126 -16.39 -3.47 -8.98
N ASP A 127 -17.18 -2.64 -9.63
CA ASP A 127 -18.42 -2.08 -9.09
C ASP A 127 -19.55 -3.02 -9.53
N GLU A 128 -20.03 -3.86 -8.61
CA GLU A 128 -21.00 -4.89 -8.93
C GLU A 128 -22.45 -4.34 -9.09
N ASP A 129 -22.75 -3.22 -8.47
CA ASP A 129 -24.04 -2.56 -8.60
C ASP A 129 -23.89 -1.04 -8.82
N PRO A 130 -23.61 -0.60 -10.06
CA PRO A 130 -23.44 0.81 -10.38
C PRO A 130 -24.67 1.70 -10.08
N SER A 131 -25.79 1.11 -9.75
CA SER A 131 -27.00 1.86 -9.32
C SER A 131 -26.93 2.30 -7.87
N LYS A 132 -26.02 1.73 -7.08
CA LYS A 132 -25.83 2.02 -5.65
C LYS A 132 -24.45 2.60 -5.41
N GLY A 133 -24.40 3.82 -4.92
CA GLY A 133 -23.17 4.34 -4.32
C GLY A 133 -23.00 3.85 -2.90
N ASN A 134 -21.72 3.68 -2.46
CA ASN A 134 -21.39 3.28 -1.08
C ASN A 134 -21.88 1.88 -0.65
N GLU A 135 -22.07 0.95 -1.57
CA GLU A 135 -22.30 -0.45 -1.19
C GLU A 135 -21.10 -1.01 -0.41
N ILE A 136 -21.36 -1.95 0.49
CA ILE A 136 -20.29 -2.57 1.27
C ILE A 136 -19.66 -3.72 0.48
N LYS A 137 -18.36 -3.61 0.21
CA LYS A 137 -17.56 -4.63 -0.44
C LYS A 137 -16.80 -5.47 0.59
N TYR A 138 -16.97 -6.78 0.51
CA TYR A 138 -16.29 -7.72 1.39
C TYR A 138 -14.98 -8.21 0.78
N CYS A 139 -14.01 -8.52 1.65
CA CYS A 139 -12.74 -9.08 1.19
C CYS A 139 -12.95 -10.42 0.50
N THR A 140 -12.27 -10.63 -0.64
CA THR A 140 -12.17 -11.93 -1.29
C THR A 140 -11.42 -12.90 -0.40
N TRP A 141 -10.33 -12.42 0.21
CA TRP A 141 -9.56 -13.12 1.24
C TRP A 141 -8.81 -12.11 2.12
N LYS A 142 -8.37 -12.57 3.29
CA LYS A 142 -7.49 -11.83 4.18
C LYS A 142 -6.50 -12.76 4.86
N TYR A 143 -5.32 -12.23 5.17
CA TYR A 143 -4.21 -12.90 5.84
C TYR A 143 -3.80 -12.08 7.06
N ASP A 144 -4.03 -12.61 8.26
CA ASP A 144 -3.78 -11.90 9.50
C ASP A 144 -2.36 -12.16 10.02
N HIS A 145 -1.71 -11.12 10.53
CA HIS A 145 -0.39 -11.22 11.17
C HIS A 145 -0.30 -10.30 12.39
N LYS A 146 0.27 -10.82 13.48
CA LYS A 146 0.66 -10.01 14.64
C LYS A 146 1.69 -8.96 14.20
N GLY A 147 1.54 -7.72 14.64
CA GLY A 147 2.36 -6.60 14.18
C GLY A 147 1.84 -5.93 12.92
N GLY A 148 1.02 -6.63 12.15
CA GLY A 148 0.36 -6.07 10.97
C GLY A 148 1.31 -5.68 9.84
N PHE A 149 0.86 -4.71 9.02
CA PHE A 149 1.48 -4.33 7.76
C PHE A 149 1.56 -2.79 7.67
N TYR A 150 2.69 -2.25 8.10
CA TYR A 150 2.92 -0.81 8.14
C TYR A 150 3.73 -0.39 6.90
N TRP A 151 3.14 0.38 6.00
CA TRP A 151 3.72 0.82 4.72
C TRP A 151 4.17 -0.30 3.77
N ALA A 152 3.84 -1.54 4.06
CA ALA A 152 4.25 -2.72 3.34
C ALA A 152 3.46 -2.91 2.03
N GLY A 153 3.88 -2.27 0.97
CA GLY A 153 3.30 -2.49 -0.37
C GLY A 153 3.70 -3.84 -0.95
N ALA A 154 2.84 -4.44 -1.80
CA ALA A 154 3.07 -5.74 -2.40
C ALA A 154 3.58 -5.68 -3.84
N TYR A 155 4.20 -6.78 -4.27
CA TYR A 155 4.31 -7.17 -5.66
C TYR A 155 3.29 -8.26 -5.99
N ALA A 156 2.49 -8.06 -7.04
CA ALA A 156 1.50 -9.03 -7.51
C ALA A 156 1.89 -9.59 -8.87
N SER A 157 2.06 -10.93 -8.95
CA SER A 157 2.13 -11.68 -10.19
C SER A 157 0.73 -12.21 -10.57
N GLU A 158 0.65 -13.08 -11.57
CA GLU A 158 -0.60 -13.77 -11.92
C GLU A 158 -1.07 -14.72 -10.81
N ASN A 159 -0.13 -15.42 -10.17
CA ASN A 159 -0.43 -16.55 -9.29
C ASN A 159 -0.04 -16.30 -7.84
N TYR A 160 0.83 -15.35 -7.56
CA TYR A 160 1.30 -15.08 -6.21
C TYR A 160 1.46 -13.59 -5.92
N LEU A 161 1.28 -13.24 -4.67
CA LEU A 161 1.45 -11.92 -4.09
C LEU A 161 2.57 -11.97 -3.06
N VAL A 162 3.53 -11.06 -3.14
CA VAL A 162 4.63 -10.95 -2.17
C VAL A 162 4.50 -9.67 -1.39
N PHE A 163 4.51 -9.76 -0.05
CA PHE A 163 4.44 -8.63 0.87
C PHE A 163 5.21 -8.89 2.16
N GLY A 164 5.60 -7.83 2.84
CA GLY A 164 6.31 -7.90 4.11
C GLY A 164 5.44 -7.56 5.30
N SER A 165 5.90 -7.86 6.51
CA SER A 165 5.22 -7.53 7.76
C SER A 165 6.10 -6.78 8.74
N ASP A 166 5.47 -6.16 9.74
CA ASP A 166 6.12 -5.77 11.00
C ASP A 166 6.26 -6.99 11.92
N ASP A 167 7.19 -6.95 12.87
CA ASP A 167 7.40 -8.05 13.83
C ASP A 167 6.43 -7.98 15.03
N GLY A 168 5.80 -6.85 15.24
CA GLY A 168 4.92 -6.60 16.37
C GLY A 168 5.64 -6.41 17.70
N ALA A 169 6.93 -6.08 17.67
CA ALA A 169 7.76 -5.90 18.86
C ALA A 169 8.22 -4.46 19.11
N GLY A 170 7.91 -3.53 18.24
CA GLY A 170 8.31 -2.12 18.34
C GLY A 170 9.78 -1.85 18.02
N ASP A 171 10.67 -2.80 18.31
CA ASP A 171 12.12 -2.68 18.09
C ASP A 171 12.58 -3.12 16.71
N ALA A 172 11.71 -3.68 15.90
CA ALA A 172 11.92 -3.99 14.49
C ALA A 172 13.09 -4.95 14.18
N TYR A 173 13.27 -5.97 14.98
CA TYR A 173 14.39 -6.90 14.81
C TYR A 173 14.14 -8.02 13.81
N THR A 174 12.90 -8.43 13.64
CA THR A 174 12.53 -9.51 12.72
C THR A 174 11.27 -9.14 11.95
N SER A 175 11.12 -9.73 10.78
CA SER A 175 9.92 -9.61 9.99
C SER A 175 9.73 -10.84 9.13
N ILE A 176 8.58 -10.96 8.52
CA ILE A 176 8.29 -12.07 7.62
C ILE A 176 8.00 -11.52 6.23
N LEU A 177 8.69 -12.08 5.23
CA LEU A 177 8.30 -11.94 3.84
C LEU A 177 7.36 -13.09 3.49
N TYR A 178 6.18 -12.77 3.04
CA TYR A 178 5.16 -13.73 2.64
C TYR A 178 5.04 -13.81 1.13
N SER A 179 4.80 -15.02 0.64
CA SER A 179 4.25 -15.29 -0.69
C SER A 179 2.95 -16.05 -0.52
N VAL A 180 1.86 -15.50 -1.04
CA VAL A 180 0.53 -16.11 -0.98
C VAL A 180 -0.09 -16.20 -2.37
N ASN A 181 -1.02 -17.12 -2.56
CA ASN A 181 -1.78 -17.21 -3.79
C ASN A 181 -2.65 -15.95 -3.96
N THR A 182 -2.57 -15.28 -5.11
CA THR A 182 -3.30 -14.02 -5.38
C THR A 182 -4.81 -14.15 -5.28
N HIS A 183 -5.37 -15.31 -5.63
CA HIS A 183 -6.82 -15.54 -5.67
C HIS A 183 -7.41 -16.01 -4.36
N THR A 184 -6.63 -16.77 -3.56
CA THR A 184 -7.14 -17.44 -2.35
C THR A 184 -6.54 -16.94 -1.05
N GLY A 185 -5.42 -16.18 -1.10
CA GLY A 185 -4.66 -15.79 0.08
C GLY A 185 -3.93 -16.93 0.79
N GLN A 186 -3.97 -18.15 0.24
CA GLN A 186 -3.27 -19.28 0.83
C GLN A 186 -1.75 -19.09 0.77
N LEU A 187 -1.08 -19.40 1.89
CA LEU A 187 0.37 -19.32 1.99
C LEU A 187 1.03 -20.27 0.98
N ILE A 188 1.93 -19.73 0.16
CA ILE A 188 2.81 -20.49 -0.71
C ILE A 188 4.15 -20.69 -0.02
N ASP A 189 4.78 -19.63 0.46
CA ASP A 189 6.07 -19.66 1.13
C ASP A 189 6.26 -18.46 2.06
N LYS A 190 7.21 -18.55 2.99
CA LYS A 190 7.59 -17.44 3.86
C LYS A 190 9.06 -17.48 4.24
N ARG A 191 9.65 -16.27 4.43
CA ARG A 191 11.00 -16.08 5.00
C ARG A 191 10.89 -15.43 6.35
N THR A 192 11.57 -16.00 7.35
CA THR A 192 11.56 -15.55 8.75
C THR A 192 12.95 -15.18 9.26
N ASP A 193 13.96 -15.24 8.40
CA ASP A 193 15.37 -15.00 8.68
C ASP A 193 15.82 -13.58 8.25
N LEU A 194 14.89 -12.62 8.20
CA LEU A 194 15.12 -11.25 7.80
C LEU A 194 15.26 -10.35 9.03
N ILE A 195 16.12 -9.33 8.94
CA ILE A 195 16.39 -8.40 10.02
C ILE A 195 15.61 -7.09 9.79
N GLY A 196 14.76 -6.73 10.73
CA GLY A 196 13.99 -5.50 10.75
C GLY A 196 12.69 -5.55 9.96
N ASP A 197 11.71 -4.73 10.38
CA ASP A 197 10.40 -4.64 9.73
C ASP A 197 10.51 -4.30 8.25
N ILE A 198 9.70 -4.97 7.44
CA ILE A 198 9.57 -4.67 6.02
C ILE A 198 8.51 -3.58 5.86
N ARG A 199 8.94 -2.34 5.77
CA ARG A 199 8.08 -1.15 5.62
C ARG A 199 8.23 -0.47 4.26
N SER A 200 8.71 -1.19 3.27
CA SER A 200 8.82 -0.74 1.88
C SER A 200 7.92 -1.56 0.97
N THR A 201 7.56 -0.99 -0.18
CA THR A 201 6.92 -1.77 -1.24
C THR A 201 7.90 -2.77 -1.83
N ILE A 202 7.42 -3.97 -2.14
CA ILE A 202 8.20 -5.00 -2.81
C ILE A 202 8.36 -4.64 -4.28
N THR A 203 9.60 -4.49 -4.73
CA THR A 203 9.95 -4.23 -6.13
C THR A 203 10.41 -5.54 -6.79
N TYR A 204 9.80 -5.91 -7.92
CA TYR A 204 10.23 -7.08 -8.70
C TYR A 204 11.05 -6.66 -9.91
N ASN A 205 12.15 -7.35 -10.15
CA ASN A 205 12.92 -7.20 -11.39
C ASN A 205 13.68 -8.49 -11.71
N ASN A 206 13.48 -9.01 -12.93
CA ASN A 206 14.23 -10.13 -13.51
C ASN A 206 14.38 -11.35 -12.57
N GLY A 207 13.27 -11.86 -12.03
CA GLY A 207 13.25 -13.04 -11.19
C GLY A 207 13.65 -12.80 -9.73
N TYR A 208 13.78 -11.56 -9.30
CA TYR A 208 14.10 -11.19 -7.93
C TYR A 208 13.13 -10.16 -7.37
N VAL A 209 12.82 -10.27 -6.10
CA VAL A 209 12.18 -9.21 -5.33
C VAL A 209 13.21 -8.47 -4.49
N TYR A 210 13.01 -7.16 -4.38
CA TYR A 210 13.86 -6.23 -3.63
C TYR A 210 13.02 -5.44 -2.66
N PHE A 211 13.51 -5.27 -1.44
CA PHE A 211 12.86 -4.46 -0.41
C PHE A 211 13.89 -3.98 0.62
N THR A 212 13.55 -2.94 1.33
CA THR A 212 14.34 -2.45 2.46
C THR A 212 13.68 -2.79 3.78
N THR A 213 14.46 -2.81 4.84
CA THR A 213 13.97 -3.05 6.19
C THR A 213 14.40 -1.95 7.15
N LYS A 214 13.60 -1.73 8.19
CA LYS A 214 13.91 -0.85 9.30
C LYS A 214 15.19 -1.26 10.05
N GLY A 215 15.59 -2.53 9.94
CA GLY A 215 16.87 -3.03 10.42
C GLY A 215 18.09 -2.60 9.61
N GLY A 216 17.92 -1.78 8.58
CA GLY A 216 19.02 -1.21 7.78
C GLY A 216 19.55 -2.12 6.69
N TYR A 217 18.72 -2.97 6.14
CA TYR A 217 19.11 -3.86 5.04
C TYR A 217 18.33 -3.59 3.77
N LEU A 218 19.02 -3.73 2.63
CA LEU A 218 18.43 -4.00 1.33
C LEU A 218 18.52 -5.51 1.08
N TYR A 219 17.38 -6.16 0.93
CA TYR A 219 17.32 -7.57 0.55
C TYR A 219 17.04 -7.75 -0.94
N ARG A 220 17.64 -8.80 -1.50
CA ARG A 220 17.33 -9.38 -2.79
C ARG A 220 16.99 -10.85 -2.58
N VAL A 221 15.79 -11.26 -2.98
CA VAL A 221 15.31 -12.64 -2.85
C VAL A 221 14.94 -13.17 -4.22
N ALA A 222 15.49 -14.32 -4.61
CA ALA A 222 15.12 -14.98 -5.85
C ALA A 222 13.68 -15.49 -5.77
N MET A 223 12.93 -15.36 -6.85
CA MET A 223 11.57 -15.86 -6.99
C MET A 223 11.53 -17.03 -7.98
N ASN A 224 10.98 -18.14 -7.55
CA ASN A 224 10.64 -19.24 -8.44
C ASN A 224 9.30 -18.99 -9.15
N ALA A 225 9.07 -19.67 -10.26
CA ALA A 225 7.85 -19.49 -11.05
C ALA A 225 6.55 -19.84 -10.30
N ASP A 226 6.64 -20.73 -9.32
CA ASP A 226 5.53 -21.16 -8.45
C ASP A 226 5.27 -20.21 -7.26
N GLY A 227 6.09 -19.15 -7.13
CA GLY A 227 5.98 -18.20 -6.04
C GLY A 227 6.78 -18.55 -4.80
N THR A 228 7.53 -19.64 -4.78
CA THR A 228 8.44 -19.97 -3.67
C THR A 228 9.70 -19.10 -3.72
N PHE A 229 10.32 -18.92 -2.56
CA PHE A 229 11.55 -18.13 -2.43
C PHE A 229 12.79 -19.00 -2.65
N GLY A 230 13.73 -18.46 -3.40
CA GLY A 230 15.06 -19.03 -3.59
C GLY A 230 16.12 -18.34 -2.73
N ALA A 231 17.31 -18.18 -3.29
CA ALA A 231 18.45 -17.59 -2.61
C ALA A 231 18.19 -16.14 -2.15
N VAL A 232 18.64 -15.84 -0.94
CA VAL A 232 18.56 -14.51 -0.31
C VAL A 232 19.93 -13.88 -0.23
N ALA A 233 20.02 -12.60 -0.54
CA ALA A 233 21.20 -11.76 -0.28
C ALA A 233 20.76 -10.48 0.45
N GLY A 234 21.39 -10.17 1.57
CA GLY A 234 21.19 -8.96 2.36
C GLY A 234 22.41 -8.05 2.29
N TYR A 235 22.17 -6.77 2.07
CA TYR A 235 23.20 -5.72 2.02
C TYR A 235 22.93 -4.72 3.14
N ASN A 236 23.87 -4.61 4.08
CA ASN A 236 23.78 -3.63 5.16
C ASN A 236 23.95 -2.22 4.59
N LEU A 237 22.97 -1.36 4.86
CA LEU A 237 22.91 0.03 4.37
C LEU A 237 23.53 1.03 5.37
N GLY A 238 23.89 0.59 6.57
CA GLY A 238 24.43 1.43 7.62
C GLY A 238 23.41 2.32 8.33
N GLY A 239 22.14 2.19 8.05
CA GLY A 239 21.04 2.93 8.68
C GLY A 239 19.69 2.37 8.25
N ALA A 240 18.65 2.58 9.08
CA ALA A 240 17.33 2.06 8.80
C ALA A 240 16.76 2.60 7.48
N ALA A 241 16.00 1.79 6.78
CA ALA A 241 15.40 2.14 5.50
C ALA A 241 13.94 1.65 5.41
N THR A 242 13.08 2.56 4.99
CA THR A 242 11.66 2.29 4.69
C THR A 242 11.31 2.68 3.25
N SER A 243 12.31 3.15 2.49
CA SER A 243 12.11 3.54 1.10
C SER A 243 11.96 2.32 0.20
N THR A 244 11.03 2.40 -0.75
CA THR A 244 10.87 1.40 -1.80
C THR A 244 12.10 1.42 -2.73
N PRO A 245 12.77 0.29 -2.98
CA PRO A 245 13.88 0.22 -3.91
C PRO A 245 13.41 0.52 -5.34
N VAL A 246 14.16 1.37 -6.04
CA VAL A 246 13.95 1.63 -7.47
C VAL A 246 15.05 0.96 -8.25
N VAL A 247 14.70 0.02 -9.12
CA VAL A 247 15.66 -0.65 -10.02
C VAL A 247 15.65 0.07 -11.36
N TYR A 248 16.80 0.61 -11.75
CA TYR A 248 16.99 1.26 -13.04
C TYR A 248 18.30 0.82 -13.68
N LYS A 249 18.20 0.26 -14.88
CA LYS A 249 19.33 -0.40 -15.55
C LYS A 249 19.95 -1.45 -14.61
N ASN A 250 21.27 -1.40 -14.36
CA ASN A 250 21.98 -2.33 -13.48
C ASN A 250 22.22 -1.77 -12.07
N ARG A 251 21.38 -0.84 -11.61
CA ARG A 251 21.52 -0.19 -10.31
C ARG A 251 20.22 -0.22 -9.52
N ILE A 252 20.37 -0.25 -8.19
CA ILE A 252 19.27 -0.14 -7.24
C ILE A 252 19.49 1.15 -6.47
N TYR A 253 18.43 1.97 -6.38
CA TYR A 253 18.42 3.22 -5.65
C TYR A 253 17.52 3.06 -4.44
N VAL A 254 18.02 3.40 -3.26
CA VAL A 254 17.29 3.35 -1.98
C VAL A 254 17.60 4.60 -1.17
N GLY A 255 16.61 5.09 -0.41
CA GLY A 255 16.82 6.10 0.62
C GLY A 255 17.14 5.43 1.95
N VAL A 256 18.06 6.00 2.69
CA VAL A 256 18.49 5.52 4.01
C VAL A 256 18.43 6.68 4.98
N CYS A 257 17.92 6.46 6.18
CA CYS A 257 18.06 7.44 7.26
C CYS A 257 19.51 7.47 7.74
N GLY A 258 20.03 8.68 8.01
CA GLY A 258 21.36 8.84 8.55
C GLY A 258 21.56 8.09 9.88
N THR A 259 22.78 7.71 10.17
CA THR A 259 23.17 7.11 11.44
C THR A 259 22.83 8.06 12.60
N GLY A 260 21.90 7.65 13.47
CA GLY A 260 21.42 8.46 14.60
C GLY A 260 20.08 9.15 14.41
N GLY A 261 19.41 8.95 13.28
CA GLY A 261 18.04 9.44 13.09
C GLY A 261 17.04 8.67 13.95
N GLN A 262 16.40 9.35 14.89
CA GLN A 262 15.16 8.87 15.47
C GLN A 262 14.03 9.12 14.47
N TYR A 263 13.13 8.14 14.29
CA TYR A 263 11.96 8.19 13.42
C TYR A 263 10.79 8.82 14.11
#